data_629cd0108a68c010be9f133f28772d7c
#
_entry.id   629cd0108a68c010be9f133f28772d7c
#
_cell.length_a   1.000
_cell.length_b   1.000
_cell.length_c   1.000
_cell.angle_alpha   90.00
_cell.angle_beta   90.00
_cell.angle_gamma   90.00
#
_symmetry.space_group_name_H-M   'P 1'
#
loop_
_entity.id
_entity.type
_entity.pdbx_description
1 polymer ?
#
loop_
_entity_poly.entity_id
_entity_poly.type
_entity_poly.pdbx_seq_one_letter_code
_entity_poly.pdbx_strand_id
1 'polypeptide(L)'
;DAGKTIKGVINDEQGETIIGASVIVKGEDTGTTSDMDGRFSLEAPEGAILVISYIGYHTQEVKVRKRSLLHIVLKEDNQLLDEVVVVGYGTVKKSDLTGSVSGVSNRQYKNQPVQRVENILQGRTPGVEVTATSGMPGASMKVRVRGTTSINKSSDPLYVIDGIISSSGLDGINPSDIQSMEILKDASSTAIYGSRGSNGVILITTKQGSEGKAQVTFDASVGLSTVRKQYELLNAYEYATALNDIRGSSTISAEDLDAYKNGTKGINWTDLLTRTGITQDYRLAISGGNAKVKYLISGNVLDQEAVTIMSDYKRYGIRANIDSEVKPWLTISAKLNASSLHKHNEGGANWLHVTNFSPTMELKDPETGVYNTDPYNMVGS
;
A
#
# COMPACT_ATOMS: atom_id res chain seq x y z
N ASP A 1 14.01 -21.73 47.39
CA ASP A 1 13.80 -22.99 46.66
C ASP A 1 14.41 -22.85 45.29
N ALA A 2 15.33 -23.78 44.96
CA ALA A 2 16.01 -23.76 43.68
C ALA A 2 15.01 -23.91 42.51
N GLY A 3 14.95 -22.96 41.61
CA GLY A 3 14.10 -23.03 40.43
C GLY A 3 14.41 -24.27 39.59
N LYS A 4 13.40 -24.95 39.15
CA LYS A 4 13.51 -26.14 38.28
C LYS A 4 13.41 -25.69 36.83
N THR A 5 14.32 -26.19 35.98
CA THR A 5 14.24 -25.92 34.54
C THR A 5 13.00 -26.61 33.93
N ILE A 6 12.09 -25.80 33.40
CA ILE A 6 10.88 -26.23 32.74
C ILE A 6 11.09 -26.06 31.25
N LYS A 7 10.78 -27.11 30.50
CA LYS A 7 10.86 -27.11 29.03
C LYS A 7 9.47 -27.37 28.45
N GLY A 8 9.21 -26.78 27.30
CA GLY A 8 7.94 -27.00 26.61
C GLY A 8 8.02 -26.69 25.12
N VAL A 9 6.95 -27.04 24.44
CA VAL A 9 6.72 -26.74 23.01
C VAL A 9 5.39 -26.03 22.89
N ILE A 10 5.34 -25.00 22.08
CA ILE A 10 4.16 -24.19 21.82
C ILE A 10 3.76 -24.38 20.37
N ASN A 11 2.55 -24.87 20.14
CA ASN A 11 1.97 -25.11 18.84
C ASN A 11 0.62 -24.37 18.74
N ASP A 12 0.11 -24.22 17.53
CA ASP A 12 -1.28 -23.83 17.27
C ASP A 12 -2.23 -25.05 17.24
N GLU A 13 -3.52 -24.80 16.96
CA GLU A 13 -4.53 -25.87 16.84
C GLU A 13 -4.32 -26.74 15.58
N GLN A 14 -3.57 -26.30 14.59
CA GLN A 14 -3.19 -27.03 13.38
C GLN A 14 -1.93 -27.88 13.57
N GLY A 15 -1.24 -27.69 14.70
CA GLY A 15 0.00 -28.40 15.04
C GLY A 15 1.26 -27.70 14.51
N GLU A 16 1.15 -26.50 13.96
CA GLU A 16 2.30 -25.68 13.54
C GLU A 16 2.99 -25.06 14.76
N THR A 17 4.32 -24.96 14.71
CA THR A 17 5.12 -24.41 15.82
C THR A 17 5.02 -22.90 15.85
N ILE A 18 4.79 -22.33 17.05
CA ILE A 18 4.71 -20.88 17.25
C ILE A 18 6.07 -20.36 17.69
N ILE A 19 6.71 -19.58 16.81
CA ILE A 19 8.04 -18.98 17.00
C ILE A 19 7.90 -17.61 17.67
N GLY A 20 8.71 -17.33 18.72
CA GLY A 20 8.71 -16.02 19.38
C GLY A 20 7.55 -15.78 20.34
N ALA A 21 6.82 -16.82 20.74
CA ALA A 21 5.80 -16.71 21.79
C ALA A 21 6.48 -16.36 23.14
N SER A 22 5.94 -15.37 23.84
CA SER A 22 6.41 -14.96 25.15
C SER A 22 5.91 -15.89 26.24
N VAL A 23 6.80 -16.36 27.11
CA VAL A 23 6.52 -17.20 28.27
C VAL A 23 7.06 -16.49 29.52
N ILE A 24 6.20 -16.04 30.39
CA ILE A 24 6.55 -15.24 31.58
C ILE A 24 6.00 -15.94 32.84
N VAL A 25 6.75 -15.94 33.93
CA VAL A 25 6.25 -16.38 35.24
C VAL A 25 5.34 -15.30 35.81
N LYS A 26 4.10 -15.66 36.14
CA LYS A 26 3.09 -14.71 36.64
C LYS A 26 3.55 -14.08 37.95
N GLY A 27 3.72 -12.74 37.95
CA GLY A 27 4.14 -11.98 39.11
C GLY A 27 5.65 -11.83 39.28
N GLU A 28 6.45 -12.32 38.34
CA GLU A 28 7.91 -12.16 38.31
C GLU A 28 8.35 -11.56 36.97
N ASP A 29 9.54 -10.96 36.94
CA ASP A 29 10.14 -10.41 35.71
C ASP A 29 10.91 -11.51 34.89
N THR A 30 10.76 -12.78 35.31
CA THR A 30 11.45 -13.92 34.69
C THR A 30 10.63 -14.42 33.49
N GLY A 31 11.21 -14.41 32.30
CA GLY A 31 10.55 -14.83 31.07
C GLY A 31 11.53 -15.31 30.01
N THR A 32 11.00 -15.98 28.98
CA THR A 32 11.72 -16.44 27.79
C THR A 32 10.81 -16.36 26.56
N THR A 33 11.36 -16.64 25.36
CA THR A 33 10.58 -16.76 24.13
C THR A 33 10.80 -18.12 23.51
N SER A 34 9.82 -18.61 22.74
CA SER A 34 9.97 -19.85 21.98
C SER A 34 10.93 -19.68 20.78
N ASP A 35 11.70 -20.73 20.51
CA ASP A 35 12.65 -20.81 19.40
C ASP A 35 11.99 -21.18 18.05
N MET A 36 12.82 -21.46 17.01
CA MET A 36 12.34 -21.83 15.67
C MET A 36 11.54 -23.15 15.64
N ASP A 37 11.74 -24.03 16.62
CA ASP A 37 11.01 -25.30 16.78
C ASP A 37 9.82 -25.13 17.75
N GLY A 38 9.47 -23.91 18.14
CA GLY A 38 8.42 -23.61 19.11
C GLY A 38 8.80 -24.01 20.55
N ARG A 39 10.06 -24.35 20.82
CA ARG A 39 10.51 -24.81 22.12
C ARG A 39 10.93 -23.65 23.02
N PHE A 40 10.67 -23.79 24.31
CA PHE A 40 11.16 -22.84 25.31
C PHE A 40 11.79 -23.57 26.49
N SER A 41 12.65 -22.87 27.20
CA SER A 41 13.27 -23.33 28.45
C SER A 41 13.31 -22.16 29.44
N LEU A 42 12.76 -22.35 30.62
CA LEU A 42 12.63 -21.31 31.65
C LEU A 42 12.82 -21.94 33.05
N GLU A 43 13.49 -21.22 33.95
CA GLU A 43 13.58 -21.60 35.35
C GLU A 43 12.39 -21.02 36.13
N ALA A 44 11.62 -21.88 36.76
CA ALA A 44 10.50 -21.43 37.59
C ALA A 44 10.29 -22.37 38.80
N PRO A 45 9.74 -21.85 39.93
CA PRO A 45 9.42 -22.65 41.09
C PRO A 45 8.28 -23.62 40.81
N GLU A 46 8.24 -24.75 41.56
CA GLU A 46 7.14 -25.72 41.44
C GLU A 46 5.82 -25.05 41.84
N GLY A 47 4.79 -25.22 41.01
CA GLY A 47 3.49 -24.59 41.21
C GLY A 47 3.32 -23.20 40.64
N ALA A 48 4.38 -22.59 40.05
CA ALA A 48 4.29 -21.32 39.33
C ALA A 48 3.27 -21.37 38.22
N ILE A 49 2.68 -20.23 37.87
CA ILE A 49 1.80 -20.09 36.73
C ILE A 49 2.61 -19.41 35.62
N LEU A 50 2.72 -20.06 34.48
CA LEU A 50 3.29 -19.48 33.27
C LEU A 50 2.18 -18.79 32.49
N VAL A 51 2.44 -17.55 32.08
CA VAL A 51 1.58 -16.78 31.17
C VAL A 51 2.22 -16.84 29.79
N ILE A 52 1.55 -17.48 28.86
CA ILE A 52 2.01 -17.66 27.48
C ILE A 52 1.18 -16.75 26.58
N SER A 53 1.84 -15.87 25.83
CA SER A 53 1.19 -14.94 24.93
C SER A 53 1.90 -14.85 23.60
N TYR A 54 1.11 -14.75 22.53
CA TYR A 54 1.59 -14.50 21.18
C TYR A 54 0.59 -13.65 20.41
N ILE A 55 1.08 -12.81 19.49
CA ILE A 55 0.20 -11.93 18.73
C ILE A 55 -0.74 -12.74 17.86
N GLY A 56 -2.05 -12.53 18.02
CA GLY A 56 -3.09 -13.27 17.28
C GLY A 56 -3.55 -14.56 17.96
N TYR A 57 -3.14 -14.81 19.21
CA TYR A 57 -3.55 -15.97 19.99
C TYR A 57 -4.05 -15.55 21.37
N HIS A 58 -5.01 -16.31 21.92
CA HIS A 58 -5.46 -16.12 23.31
C HIS A 58 -4.32 -16.37 24.28
N THR A 59 -4.11 -15.41 25.19
CA THR A 59 -3.17 -15.60 26.30
C THR A 59 -3.62 -16.77 27.18
N GLN A 60 -2.73 -17.72 27.41
CA GLN A 60 -3.01 -18.92 28.18
C GLN A 60 -2.20 -18.95 29.45
N GLU A 61 -2.84 -19.26 30.59
CA GLU A 61 -2.17 -19.51 31.87
C GLU A 61 -2.02 -21.00 32.10
N VAL A 62 -0.80 -21.47 32.33
CA VAL A 62 -0.48 -22.86 32.56
C VAL A 62 0.21 -23.05 33.91
N LYS A 63 -0.37 -23.80 34.80
CA LYS A 63 0.24 -24.12 36.10
C LYS A 63 1.31 -25.19 35.93
N VAL A 64 2.51 -24.91 36.38
CA VAL A 64 3.62 -25.87 36.36
C VAL A 64 3.34 -26.99 37.34
N ARG A 65 3.28 -28.23 36.83
CA ARG A 65 3.15 -29.44 37.62
C ARG A 65 4.50 -30.17 37.65
N LYS A 66 4.61 -31.28 38.37
CA LYS A 66 5.84 -32.11 38.49
C LYS A 66 6.48 -32.58 37.18
N ARG A 67 5.81 -32.44 36.03
CA ARG A 67 6.33 -32.77 34.71
C ARG A 67 7.20 -31.66 34.14
N SER A 68 8.40 -32.01 33.70
CA SER A 68 9.40 -31.05 33.16
C SER A 68 9.19 -30.72 31.70
N LEU A 69 8.24 -31.32 30.99
CA LEU A 69 7.94 -31.03 29.58
C LEU A 69 6.46 -30.65 29.46
N LEU A 70 6.20 -29.46 28.93
CA LEU A 70 4.88 -28.90 28.70
C LEU A 70 4.59 -28.89 27.22
N HIS A 71 3.42 -29.41 26.82
CA HIS A 71 2.86 -29.17 25.47
C HIS A 71 1.76 -28.16 25.62
N ILE A 72 1.92 -27.01 24.95
CA ILE A 72 1.01 -25.89 25.00
C ILE A 72 0.45 -25.69 23.62
N VAL A 73 -0.87 -25.71 23.49
CA VAL A 73 -1.57 -25.42 22.26
C VAL A 73 -2.26 -24.07 22.45
N LEU A 74 -1.77 -23.04 21.78
CA LEU A 74 -2.43 -21.75 21.78
C LEU A 74 -3.58 -21.78 20.79
N LYS A 75 -4.73 -21.33 21.24
CA LYS A 75 -5.87 -21.10 20.38
C LYS A 75 -5.69 -19.77 19.70
N GLU A 76 -5.86 -19.76 18.37
CA GLU A 76 -5.97 -18.49 17.67
C GLU A 76 -7.02 -17.64 18.37
N ASP A 77 -6.66 -16.40 18.66
CA ASP A 77 -7.63 -15.41 19.08
C ASP A 77 -8.52 -15.12 17.88
N ASN A 78 -9.42 -16.06 17.63
CA ASN A 78 -10.58 -15.93 16.75
C ASN A 78 -11.69 -15.07 17.41
N GLN A 79 -11.38 -14.27 18.43
CA GLN A 79 -11.98 -12.97 18.44
C GLN A 79 -11.41 -12.27 17.18
N LEU A 80 -11.94 -12.70 16.02
CA LEU A 80 -12.64 -11.75 15.18
C LEU A 80 -13.17 -10.70 16.16
N LEU A 81 -12.41 -9.63 16.38
CA LEU A 81 -13.01 -8.35 16.78
C LEU A 81 -14.22 -8.33 15.90
N ASP A 82 -15.43 -8.50 16.50
CA ASP A 82 -16.67 -8.41 15.75
C ASP A 82 -16.42 -7.23 14.82
N GLU A 83 -16.03 -7.51 13.56
CA GLU A 83 -15.60 -6.48 12.63
C GLU A 83 -16.86 -5.67 12.43
N VAL A 84 -16.94 -4.62 13.23
CA VAL A 84 -18.07 -3.72 13.23
C VAL A 84 -17.84 -2.83 12.04
N VAL A 85 -18.62 -3.07 11.01
CA VAL A 85 -18.62 -2.24 9.81
C VAL A 85 -19.55 -1.05 10.07
N VAL A 86 -19.03 0.15 9.91
CA VAL A 86 -19.86 1.36 9.99
C VAL A 86 -20.66 1.47 8.70
N VAL A 87 -21.92 1.11 8.74
CA VAL A 87 -22.84 1.13 7.60
C VAL A 87 -23.84 2.27 7.80
N GLY A 88 -23.79 3.28 6.94
CA GLY A 88 -24.68 4.42 7.01
C GLY A 88 -24.55 5.20 8.32
N TYR A 89 -25.63 5.27 9.08
CA TYR A 89 -25.70 6.00 10.35
C TYR A 89 -25.50 5.12 11.59
N GLY A 90 -25.03 3.87 11.43
CA GLY A 90 -24.88 2.92 12.52
C GLY A 90 -23.72 1.94 12.31
N THR A 91 -23.37 1.25 13.37
CA THR A 91 -22.40 0.15 13.35
C THR A 91 -23.17 -1.16 13.26
N VAL A 92 -22.94 -1.95 12.23
CA VAL A 92 -23.56 -3.27 12.03
C VAL A 92 -22.45 -4.33 12.07
N LYS A 93 -22.71 -5.43 12.75
CA LYS A 93 -21.77 -6.56 12.71
C LYS A 93 -21.69 -7.08 11.27
N LYS A 94 -20.49 -7.41 10.80
CA LYS A 94 -20.27 -7.96 9.46
C LYS A 94 -21.11 -9.23 9.22
N SER A 95 -21.35 -10.01 10.27
CA SER A 95 -22.24 -11.17 10.27
C SER A 95 -23.70 -10.85 9.94
N ASP A 96 -24.14 -9.62 10.23
CA ASP A 96 -25.53 -9.18 10.09
C ASP A 96 -25.81 -8.56 8.72
N LEU A 97 -24.76 -8.40 7.90
CA LEU A 97 -24.89 -7.96 6.51
C LEU A 97 -25.35 -9.15 5.65
N THR A 98 -26.63 -9.21 5.34
CA THR A 98 -27.28 -10.31 4.61
C THR A 98 -26.94 -10.39 3.12
N GLY A 99 -26.03 -9.53 2.61
CA GLY A 99 -25.63 -9.47 1.21
C GLY A 99 -24.27 -10.13 0.90
N SER A 100 -23.94 -10.24 -0.39
CA SER A 100 -22.61 -10.69 -0.84
C SER A 100 -21.55 -9.62 -0.56
N VAL A 101 -21.00 -9.64 0.64
CA VAL A 101 -19.93 -8.73 1.07
C VAL A 101 -18.59 -9.43 0.85
N SER A 102 -17.73 -8.80 0.04
CA SER A 102 -16.33 -9.22 -0.10
C SER A 102 -15.46 -8.23 0.65
N GLY A 103 -14.52 -8.70 1.45
CA GLY A 103 -13.68 -7.80 2.25
C GLY A 103 -12.19 -8.14 2.12
N VAL A 104 -11.35 -7.12 2.32
CA VAL A 104 -9.89 -7.24 2.44
C VAL A 104 -9.48 -6.62 3.77
N SER A 105 -8.79 -7.42 4.59
CA SER A 105 -8.24 -6.95 5.87
C SER A 105 -6.78 -6.53 5.75
N ASN A 106 -6.30 -5.73 6.68
CA ASN A 106 -4.91 -5.27 6.73
C ASN A 106 -3.90 -6.43 6.74
N ARG A 107 -4.25 -7.58 7.34
CA ARG A 107 -3.38 -8.77 7.39
C ARG A 107 -2.96 -9.25 6.01
N GLN A 108 -3.81 -9.10 4.98
CA GLN A 108 -3.58 -9.61 3.63
C GLN A 108 -2.60 -8.76 2.80
N TYR A 109 -2.31 -7.53 3.22
CA TYR A 109 -1.42 -6.62 2.47
C TYR A 109 -0.35 -5.93 3.33
N LYS A 110 -0.31 -6.14 4.64
CA LYS A 110 0.61 -5.50 5.59
C LYS A 110 2.08 -5.53 5.16
N ASN A 111 2.50 -6.61 4.51
CA ASN A 111 3.89 -6.82 4.08
C ASN A 111 4.14 -6.45 2.61
N GLN A 112 3.20 -5.77 1.97
CA GLN A 112 3.33 -5.37 0.57
C GLN A 112 3.45 -3.84 0.48
N PRO A 113 4.36 -3.32 -0.36
CA PRO A 113 4.47 -1.89 -0.59
C PRO A 113 3.28 -1.42 -1.44
N VAL A 114 2.20 -1.03 -0.78
CA VAL A 114 0.99 -0.52 -1.42
C VAL A 114 1.02 1.00 -1.39
N GLN A 115 1.15 1.62 -2.54
CA GLN A 115 1.25 3.09 -2.67
C GLN A 115 -0.13 3.77 -2.65
N ARG A 116 -1.16 3.08 -3.14
CA ARG A 116 -2.54 3.59 -3.25
C ARG A 116 -3.52 2.61 -2.64
N VAL A 117 -4.58 3.17 -2.05
CA VAL A 117 -5.63 2.39 -1.39
C VAL A 117 -6.32 1.42 -2.35
N GLU A 118 -6.56 1.85 -3.58
CA GLU A 118 -7.21 1.05 -4.62
C GLU A 118 -6.41 -0.22 -4.97
N ASN A 119 -5.08 -0.17 -4.88
CA ASN A 119 -4.22 -1.34 -5.12
C ASN A 119 -4.46 -2.47 -4.11
N ILE A 120 -5.00 -2.16 -2.92
CA ILE A 120 -5.37 -3.16 -1.93
C ILE A 120 -6.45 -4.11 -2.49
N LEU A 121 -7.35 -3.60 -3.31
CA LEU A 121 -8.46 -4.36 -3.89
C LEU A 121 -8.05 -5.21 -5.10
N GLN A 122 -6.97 -4.82 -5.77
CA GLN A 122 -6.55 -5.43 -7.03
C GLN A 122 -6.22 -6.93 -6.85
N GLY A 123 -6.94 -7.78 -7.56
CA GLY A 123 -6.75 -9.24 -7.52
C GLY A 123 -7.20 -9.95 -6.24
N ARG A 124 -7.74 -9.21 -5.23
CA ARG A 124 -8.17 -9.79 -3.95
C ARG A 124 -9.67 -9.87 -3.77
N THR A 125 -10.42 -9.14 -4.57
CA THR A 125 -11.88 -9.06 -4.44
C THR A 125 -12.58 -9.51 -5.72
N PRO A 126 -13.30 -10.66 -5.70
CA PRO A 126 -14.04 -11.11 -6.88
C PRO A 126 -15.04 -10.06 -7.35
N GLY A 127 -15.11 -9.81 -8.67
CA GLY A 127 -16.04 -8.84 -9.27
C GLY A 127 -15.67 -7.37 -9.05
N VAL A 128 -14.45 -7.09 -8.61
CA VAL A 128 -13.87 -5.75 -8.57
C VAL A 128 -12.69 -5.68 -9.52
N GLU A 129 -12.80 -4.80 -10.50
CA GLU A 129 -11.74 -4.48 -11.45
C GLU A 129 -11.05 -3.18 -11.02
N VAL A 130 -9.73 -3.21 -10.95
CA VAL A 130 -8.90 -2.04 -10.61
C VAL A 130 -7.86 -1.86 -11.72
N THR A 131 -7.95 -0.75 -12.41
CA THR A 131 -7.05 -0.39 -13.52
C THR A 131 -6.40 0.97 -13.30
N ALA A 132 -5.09 1.04 -13.44
CA ALA A 132 -4.38 2.32 -13.45
C ALA A 132 -4.67 3.07 -14.76
N THR A 133 -4.95 4.37 -14.67
CA THR A 133 -5.17 5.20 -15.86
C THR A 133 -3.88 5.51 -16.61
N SER A 134 -2.76 5.50 -15.90
CA SER A 134 -1.41 5.63 -16.45
C SER A 134 -0.38 5.05 -15.48
N GLY A 135 0.88 4.94 -15.93
CA GLY A 135 2.03 4.55 -15.07
C GLY A 135 2.66 5.73 -14.31
N MET A 136 2.09 6.92 -14.41
CA MET A 136 2.65 8.13 -13.78
C MET A 136 2.42 8.11 -12.26
N PRO A 137 3.35 8.67 -11.46
CA PRO A 137 3.14 8.85 -10.03
C PRO A 137 1.86 9.61 -9.72
N GLY A 138 1.13 9.17 -8.69
CA GLY A 138 -0.15 9.77 -8.34
C GLY A 138 -1.24 9.68 -9.41
N ALA A 139 -1.10 8.78 -10.41
CA ALA A 139 -2.15 8.55 -11.40
C ALA A 139 -3.42 8.01 -10.75
N SER A 140 -4.57 8.45 -11.21
CA SER A 140 -5.85 7.96 -10.74
C SER A 140 -6.04 6.49 -11.08
N MET A 141 -6.72 5.76 -10.23
CA MET A 141 -7.11 4.39 -10.50
C MET A 141 -8.61 4.32 -10.74
N LYS A 142 -9.00 3.59 -11.76
CA LYS A 142 -10.41 3.29 -12.02
C LYS A 142 -10.78 2.00 -11.30
N VAL A 143 -11.76 2.11 -10.41
CA VAL A 143 -12.33 0.96 -9.71
C VAL A 143 -13.73 0.73 -10.24
N ARG A 144 -14.04 -0.50 -10.62
CA ARG A 144 -15.36 -0.90 -11.09
C ARG A 144 -15.86 -2.11 -10.31
N VAL A 145 -17.11 -2.02 -9.86
CA VAL A 145 -17.78 -3.13 -9.18
C VAL A 145 -18.85 -3.67 -10.09
N ARG A 146 -18.75 -4.96 -10.49
CA ARG A 146 -19.67 -5.64 -11.41
C ARG A 146 -19.74 -5.03 -12.83
N GLY A 147 -18.67 -4.37 -13.28
CA GLY A 147 -18.57 -3.85 -14.66
C GLY A 147 -19.10 -2.42 -14.83
N THR A 148 -19.36 -2.03 -16.09
CA THR A 148 -19.88 -0.70 -16.43
C THR A 148 -21.40 -0.71 -16.42
N THR A 149 -21.99 0.21 -15.65
CA THR A 149 -23.44 0.35 -15.51
C THR A 149 -24.04 1.44 -16.41
N SER A 150 -23.21 2.37 -16.89
CA SER A 150 -23.67 3.50 -17.72
C SER A 150 -22.64 3.86 -18.79
N ILE A 151 -23.13 4.23 -19.98
CA ILE A 151 -22.31 4.73 -21.08
C ILE A 151 -21.96 6.21 -20.88
N ASN A 152 -22.86 7.00 -20.27
CA ASN A 152 -22.76 8.45 -20.19
C ASN A 152 -22.47 9.00 -18.79
N LYS A 153 -22.50 8.16 -17.73
CA LYS A 153 -22.20 8.56 -16.36
C LYS A 153 -21.01 7.78 -15.82
N SER A 154 -20.35 8.34 -14.82
CA SER A 154 -19.28 7.63 -14.09
C SER A 154 -19.81 6.31 -13.56
N SER A 155 -19.03 5.25 -13.74
CA SER A 155 -19.24 3.92 -13.17
C SER A 155 -18.40 3.69 -11.92
N ASP A 156 -17.85 4.76 -11.32
CA ASP A 156 -17.06 4.67 -10.09
C ASP A 156 -17.95 4.31 -8.90
N PRO A 157 -17.48 3.45 -7.99
CA PRO A 157 -18.20 3.11 -6.78
C PRO A 157 -18.21 4.30 -5.81
N LEU A 158 -19.17 4.27 -4.88
CA LEU A 158 -19.22 5.21 -3.79
C LEU A 158 -18.20 4.81 -2.70
N TYR A 159 -17.34 5.73 -2.29
CA TYR A 159 -16.41 5.51 -1.19
C TYR A 159 -16.98 6.07 0.12
N VAL A 160 -16.99 5.25 1.15
CA VAL A 160 -17.44 5.61 2.49
C VAL A 160 -16.31 5.30 3.47
N ILE A 161 -15.76 6.33 4.11
CA ILE A 161 -14.62 6.23 5.00
C ILE A 161 -15.10 6.49 6.41
N ASP A 162 -15.00 5.49 7.29
CA ASP A 162 -15.47 5.55 8.67
C ASP A 162 -16.91 6.08 8.79
N GLY A 163 -17.77 5.72 7.84
CA GLY A 163 -19.18 6.13 7.79
C GLY A 163 -19.45 7.45 7.05
N ILE A 164 -18.41 8.16 6.60
CA ILE A 164 -18.55 9.43 5.90
C ILE A 164 -18.33 9.21 4.40
N ILE A 165 -19.25 9.70 3.58
CA ILE A 165 -19.12 9.64 2.12
C ILE A 165 -17.98 10.56 1.68
N SER A 166 -16.98 9.99 1.01
CA SER A 166 -15.90 10.76 0.42
C SER A 166 -16.27 11.32 -0.95
N SER A 167 -16.10 12.62 -1.13
CA SER A 167 -16.26 13.30 -2.42
C SER A 167 -14.96 13.35 -3.24
N SER A 168 -13.81 13.18 -2.59
CA SER A 168 -12.47 13.25 -3.19
C SER A 168 -11.85 11.88 -3.47
N GLY A 169 -12.65 10.79 -3.39
CA GLY A 169 -12.11 9.44 -3.54
C GLY A 169 -11.18 9.04 -2.38
N LEU A 170 -10.08 8.40 -2.71
CA LEU A 170 -9.14 7.81 -1.74
C LEU A 170 -7.76 8.48 -1.71
N ASP A 171 -7.54 9.52 -2.52
CA ASP A 171 -6.21 10.09 -2.76
C ASP A 171 -5.48 10.59 -1.50
N GLY A 172 -6.23 11.08 -0.51
CA GLY A 172 -5.66 11.62 0.73
C GLY A 172 -5.41 10.59 1.83
N ILE A 173 -5.64 9.29 1.59
CA ILE A 173 -5.55 8.26 2.62
C ILE A 173 -4.27 7.44 2.43
N ASN A 174 -3.56 7.20 3.53
CA ASN A 174 -2.46 6.26 3.53
C ASN A 174 -3.00 4.83 3.63
N PRO A 175 -2.61 3.90 2.71
CA PRO A 175 -2.99 2.49 2.78
C PRO A 175 -2.68 1.84 4.14
N SER A 176 -1.58 2.24 4.77
CA SER A 176 -1.19 1.72 6.08
C SER A 176 -2.10 2.14 7.24
N ASP A 177 -2.95 3.15 7.04
CA ASP A 177 -3.95 3.57 8.04
C ASP A 177 -5.27 2.79 7.93
N ILE A 178 -5.42 1.93 6.93
CA ILE A 178 -6.65 1.16 6.72
C ILE A 178 -6.61 -0.13 7.53
N GLN A 179 -7.71 -0.41 8.23
CA GLN A 179 -7.95 -1.65 8.96
C GLN A 179 -8.57 -2.71 8.05
N SER A 180 -9.65 -2.32 7.36
CA SER A 180 -10.39 -3.20 6.46
C SER A 180 -11.08 -2.40 5.36
N MET A 181 -11.41 -3.09 4.27
CA MET A 181 -12.23 -2.58 3.18
C MET A 181 -13.30 -3.61 2.87
N GLU A 182 -14.56 -3.23 2.87
CA GLU A 182 -15.69 -4.07 2.49
C GLU A 182 -16.38 -3.51 1.25
N ILE A 183 -16.73 -4.40 0.33
CA ILE A 183 -17.39 -4.03 -0.92
C ILE A 183 -18.82 -4.53 -0.89
N LEU A 184 -19.77 -3.60 -0.87
CA LEU A 184 -21.18 -3.86 -1.00
C LEU A 184 -21.55 -3.88 -2.48
N LYS A 185 -21.97 -5.04 -2.95
CA LYS A 185 -22.26 -5.26 -4.38
C LYS A 185 -23.76 -5.34 -4.66
N ASP A 186 -24.55 -5.81 -3.69
CA ASP A 186 -25.95 -6.09 -3.88
C ASP A 186 -26.83 -4.88 -3.60
N ALA A 187 -27.94 -4.78 -4.30
CA ALA A 187 -28.89 -3.67 -4.15
C ALA A 187 -29.43 -3.54 -2.71
N SER A 188 -29.62 -4.67 -2.01
CA SER A 188 -30.06 -4.68 -0.61
C SER A 188 -29.05 -4.03 0.32
N SER A 189 -27.77 -4.34 0.16
CA SER A 189 -26.70 -3.80 1.00
C SER A 189 -26.35 -2.35 0.66
N THR A 190 -26.58 -1.91 -0.59
CA THR A 190 -26.32 -0.53 -1.02
C THR A 190 -27.53 0.40 -0.87
N ALA A 191 -28.71 -0.12 -0.55
CA ALA A 191 -29.96 0.63 -0.48
C ALA A 191 -29.91 1.87 0.44
N ILE A 192 -29.18 1.78 1.56
CA ILE A 192 -29.03 2.91 2.51
C ILE A 192 -28.29 4.11 1.92
N TYR A 193 -27.52 3.91 0.83
CA TYR A 193 -26.81 4.97 0.11
C TYR A 193 -27.59 5.52 -1.08
N GLY A 194 -28.81 4.99 -1.31
CA GLY A 194 -29.73 5.41 -2.36
C GLY A 194 -29.11 5.25 -3.76
N SER A 195 -29.48 6.14 -4.69
CA SER A 195 -28.98 6.13 -6.07
C SER A 195 -27.47 6.28 -6.21
N ARG A 196 -26.80 6.87 -5.21
CA ARG A 196 -25.32 7.01 -5.20
C ARG A 196 -24.61 5.67 -5.03
N GLY A 197 -25.28 4.68 -4.43
CA GLY A 197 -24.74 3.32 -4.25
C GLY A 197 -24.95 2.39 -5.44
N SER A 198 -25.57 2.84 -6.55
CA SER A 198 -25.92 1.99 -7.69
C SER A 198 -24.74 1.29 -8.37
N ASN A 199 -23.55 1.91 -8.34
CA ASN A 199 -22.32 1.36 -8.89
C ASN A 199 -21.51 0.53 -7.88
N GLY A 200 -22.11 0.17 -6.73
CA GLY A 200 -21.46 -0.45 -5.59
C GLY A 200 -20.95 0.57 -4.59
N VAL A 201 -20.71 0.10 -3.37
CA VAL A 201 -20.17 0.92 -2.27
C VAL A 201 -18.95 0.23 -1.70
N ILE A 202 -17.88 0.99 -1.51
CA ILE A 202 -16.66 0.54 -0.87
C ILE A 202 -16.58 1.21 0.51
N LEU A 203 -16.78 0.40 1.54
CA LEU A 203 -16.65 0.82 2.93
C LEU A 203 -15.20 0.68 3.35
N ILE A 204 -14.64 1.72 3.94
CA ILE A 204 -13.26 1.74 4.40
C ILE A 204 -13.29 2.03 5.89
N THR A 205 -12.81 1.08 6.66
CA THR A 205 -12.62 1.23 8.09
C THR A 205 -11.15 1.50 8.35
N THR A 206 -10.87 2.59 9.05
CA THR A 206 -9.50 2.96 9.37
C THR A 206 -9.10 2.43 10.73
N LYS A 207 -7.79 2.29 10.95
CA LYS A 207 -7.22 1.87 12.22
C LYS A 207 -7.65 2.82 13.34
N GLN A 208 -7.98 2.25 14.48
CA GLN A 208 -8.36 2.96 15.70
C GLN A 208 -7.37 2.69 16.82
N GLY A 209 -7.44 3.47 17.88
CA GLY A 209 -6.71 3.21 19.10
C GLY A 209 -7.17 1.92 19.78
N SER A 210 -6.29 1.26 20.47
CA SER A 210 -6.57 0.06 21.27
C SER A 210 -6.26 0.28 22.74
N GLU A 211 -6.85 -0.51 23.62
CA GLU A 211 -6.49 -0.51 25.03
C GLU A 211 -5.07 -1.04 25.20
N GLY A 212 -4.32 -0.40 26.08
CA GLY A 212 -2.97 -0.79 26.40
C GLY A 212 -2.01 0.38 26.53
N LYS A 213 -0.76 0.06 26.82
CA LYS A 213 0.33 1.05 26.87
C LYS A 213 0.51 1.69 25.49
N ALA A 214 0.93 2.95 25.48
CA ALA A 214 1.25 3.65 24.25
C ALA A 214 2.28 2.86 23.42
N GLN A 215 1.93 2.58 22.16
CA GLN A 215 2.80 1.91 21.20
C GLN A 215 3.18 2.90 20.10
N VAL A 216 4.45 2.98 19.80
CA VAL A 216 4.99 3.77 18.70
C VAL A 216 5.36 2.80 17.58
N THR A 217 4.80 3.04 16.40
CA THR A 217 5.09 2.26 15.18
C THR A 217 5.74 3.18 14.16
N PHE A 218 6.87 2.77 13.60
CA PHE A 218 7.53 3.44 12.50
C PHE A 218 7.65 2.47 11.34
N ASP A 219 7.05 2.84 10.22
CA ASP A 219 7.11 2.08 8.97
C ASP A 219 7.91 2.93 7.97
N ALA A 220 8.88 2.31 7.30
CA ALA A 220 9.67 2.96 6.26
C ALA A 220 9.87 2.00 5.09
N SER A 221 9.67 2.49 3.89
CA SER A 221 9.97 1.74 2.68
C SER A 221 10.65 2.61 1.63
N VAL A 222 11.59 2.01 0.91
CA VAL A 222 12.26 2.61 -0.24
C VAL A 222 12.14 1.65 -1.41
N GLY A 223 11.67 2.16 -2.54
CA GLY A 223 11.49 1.40 -3.77
C GLY A 223 12.23 2.06 -4.93
N LEU A 224 12.76 1.23 -5.84
CA LEU A 224 13.35 1.67 -7.09
C LEU A 224 12.46 1.24 -8.25
N SER A 225 12.16 2.16 -9.14
CA SER A 225 11.35 1.92 -10.34
C SER A 225 12.20 2.16 -11.58
N THR A 226 12.23 1.17 -12.47
CA THR A 226 12.91 1.28 -13.76
C THR A 226 11.95 0.96 -14.89
N VAL A 227 12.24 1.45 -16.08
CA VAL A 227 11.46 1.10 -17.26
C VAL A 227 11.69 -0.38 -17.58
N ARG A 228 10.61 -1.15 -17.57
CA ARG A 228 10.70 -2.63 -17.75
C ARG A 228 11.00 -3.04 -19.19
N LYS A 229 10.40 -2.34 -20.15
CA LYS A 229 10.54 -2.63 -21.58
C LYS A 229 10.42 -1.33 -22.36
N GLN A 230 11.37 -1.08 -23.23
CA GLN A 230 11.33 0.01 -24.20
C GLN A 230 11.17 -0.60 -25.61
N TYR A 231 10.72 0.21 -26.55
CA TYR A 231 10.78 -0.16 -27.95
C TYR A 231 12.23 -0.16 -28.40
N GLU A 232 12.63 -1.20 -29.12
CA GLU A 232 13.92 -1.23 -29.80
C GLU A 232 13.81 -0.32 -31.03
N LEU A 233 14.36 0.87 -30.90
CA LEU A 233 14.44 1.85 -31.99
C LEU A 233 15.81 1.74 -32.66
N LEU A 234 15.88 2.17 -33.93
CA LEU A 234 17.14 2.30 -34.61
C LEU A 234 18.05 3.27 -33.86
N ASN A 235 19.29 2.89 -33.59
CA ASN A 235 20.29 3.83 -33.11
C ASN A 235 20.70 4.82 -34.19
N ALA A 236 21.50 5.84 -33.87
CA ALA A 236 21.87 6.88 -34.80
C ALA A 236 22.59 6.36 -36.07
N TYR A 237 23.46 5.34 -35.93
CA TYR A 237 24.16 4.73 -37.05
C TYR A 237 23.20 3.91 -37.94
N GLU A 238 22.38 3.07 -37.37
CA GLU A 238 21.37 2.29 -38.09
C GLU A 238 20.37 3.17 -38.82
N TYR A 239 19.90 4.22 -38.15
CA TYR A 239 18.99 5.20 -38.76
C TYR A 239 19.65 5.96 -39.93
N ALA A 240 20.89 6.45 -39.74
CA ALA A 240 21.63 7.16 -40.76
C ALA A 240 21.93 6.27 -41.97
N THR A 241 22.27 4.99 -41.74
CA THR A 241 22.50 4.01 -42.79
C THR A 241 21.20 3.75 -43.57
N ALA A 242 20.11 3.49 -42.91
CA ALA A 242 18.78 3.30 -43.56
C ALA A 242 18.36 4.53 -44.35
N LEU A 243 18.65 5.74 -43.83
CA LEU A 243 18.32 6.99 -44.52
C LEU A 243 19.12 7.15 -45.82
N ASN A 244 20.42 6.78 -45.80
CA ASN A 244 21.26 6.77 -47.02
C ASN A 244 20.80 5.74 -48.04
N ASP A 245 20.36 4.57 -47.57
CA ASP A 245 19.82 3.52 -48.47
C ASP A 245 18.52 3.98 -49.18
N ILE A 246 17.66 4.71 -48.45
CA ILE A 246 16.36 5.16 -48.99
C ILE A 246 16.51 6.42 -49.86
N ARG A 247 17.32 7.39 -49.44
CA ARG A 247 17.40 8.72 -50.07
C ARG A 247 18.66 8.91 -50.92
N GLY A 248 19.60 8.01 -50.86
CA GLY A 248 20.89 8.07 -51.55
C GLY A 248 22.05 8.27 -50.62
N SER A 249 23.19 7.73 -50.97
CA SER A 249 24.41 7.60 -50.15
C SER A 249 25.05 8.93 -49.74
N SER A 250 24.55 10.07 -50.18
CA SER A 250 25.07 11.41 -49.84
C SER A 250 24.20 12.18 -48.86
N THR A 251 23.15 11.58 -48.33
CA THR A 251 22.25 12.26 -47.38
C THR A 251 22.95 12.50 -46.03
N ILE A 252 23.68 11.50 -45.56
CA ILE A 252 24.54 11.59 -44.37
C ILE A 252 25.98 11.34 -44.83
N SER A 253 26.91 12.22 -44.41
CA SER A 253 28.31 12.11 -44.79
C SER A 253 28.98 10.86 -44.21
N ALA A 254 30.07 10.39 -44.85
CA ALA A 254 30.84 9.27 -44.34
C ALA A 254 31.48 9.57 -42.97
N GLU A 255 31.84 10.85 -42.72
CA GLU A 255 32.39 11.31 -41.45
C GLU A 255 31.34 11.24 -40.35
N ASP A 256 30.12 11.68 -40.62
CA ASP A 256 29.02 11.58 -39.66
C ASP A 256 28.61 10.12 -39.38
N LEU A 257 28.60 9.27 -40.42
CA LEU A 257 28.36 7.84 -40.24
C LEU A 257 29.38 7.19 -39.29
N ASP A 258 30.66 7.54 -39.47
CA ASP A 258 31.71 7.06 -38.55
C ASP A 258 31.54 7.61 -37.14
N ALA A 259 31.15 8.87 -37.00
CA ALA A 259 30.84 9.49 -35.70
C ALA A 259 29.66 8.81 -35.00
N TYR A 260 28.59 8.47 -35.71
CA TYR A 260 27.46 7.71 -35.16
C TYR A 260 27.84 6.27 -34.80
N LYS A 261 28.65 5.62 -35.63
CA LYS A 261 29.14 4.27 -35.40
C LYS A 261 30.01 4.19 -34.13
N ASN A 262 30.84 5.18 -33.91
CA ASN A 262 31.73 5.27 -32.76
C ASN A 262 31.04 5.84 -31.49
N GLY A 263 29.78 6.26 -31.60
CA GLY A 263 29.02 6.81 -30.48
C GLY A 263 29.46 8.21 -30.05
N THR A 264 30.23 8.93 -30.90
CA THR A 264 30.61 10.33 -30.62
C THR A 264 29.51 11.31 -30.96
N LYS A 265 28.61 10.92 -31.85
CA LYS A 265 27.37 11.64 -32.21
C LYS A 265 26.17 10.71 -32.08
N GLY A 266 24.99 11.31 -31.99
CA GLY A 266 23.73 10.64 -31.87
C GLY A 266 23.13 10.63 -30.46
N ILE A 267 21.83 10.61 -30.37
CA ILE A 267 21.08 10.69 -29.12
C ILE A 267 20.09 9.52 -29.04
N ASN A 268 20.13 8.84 -27.92
CA ASN A 268 19.01 7.97 -27.53
C ASN A 268 17.99 8.80 -26.73
N TRP A 269 16.96 9.27 -27.41
CA TRP A 269 15.94 10.14 -26.81
C TRP A 269 15.18 9.47 -25.65
N THR A 270 15.00 8.15 -25.72
CA THR A 270 14.30 7.40 -24.66
C THR A 270 15.15 7.36 -23.38
N ASP A 271 16.44 7.15 -23.49
CA ASP A 271 17.36 7.16 -22.34
C ASP A 271 17.50 8.55 -21.73
N LEU A 272 17.49 9.59 -22.57
CA LEU A 272 17.57 10.98 -22.12
C LEU A 272 16.36 11.38 -21.25
N LEU A 273 15.19 10.80 -21.52
CA LEU A 273 13.93 11.14 -20.84
C LEU A 273 13.59 10.19 -19.70
N THR A 274 14.37 9.13 -19.52
CA THR A 274 14.12 8.14 -18.47
C THR A 274 15.18 8.21 -17.37
N ARG A 275 14.76 7.83 -16.18
CA ARG A 275 15.62 7.67 -15.01
C ARG A 275 15.14 6.50 -14.16
N THR A 276 15.98 6.09 -13.23
CA THR A 276 15.51 5.27 -12.12
C THR A 276 14.74 6.16 -11.16
N GLY A 277 13.44 5.93 -11.03
CA GLY A 277 12.59 6.63 -10.08
C GLY A 277 12.75 6.06 -8.68
N ILE A 278 12.82 6.93 -7.68
CA ILE A 278 12.92 6.56 -6.27
C ILE A 278 11.58 6.84 -5.61
N THR A 279 11.06 5.84 -4.89
CA THR A 279 9.87 5.99 -4.05
C THR A 279 10.28 5.84 -2.60
N GLN A 280 9.91 6.80 -1.75
CA GLN A 280 10.15 6.79 -0.31
C GLN A 280 8.80 6.95 0.40
N ASP A 281 8.47 6.05 1.30
CA ASP A 281 7.25 6.11 2.11
C ASP A 281 7.62 5.94 3.59
N TYR A 282 7.27 6.94 4.38
CA TYR A 282 7.54 6.98 5.82
C TYR A 282 6.25 7.21 6.58
N ARG A 283 6.04 6.44 7.62
CA ARG A 283 4.89 6.58 8.50
C ARG A 283 5.33 6.43 9.96
N LEU A 284 4.90 7.36 10.79
CA LEU A 284 5.00 7.28 12.24
C LEU A 284 3.59 7.25 12.83
N ALA A 285 3.32 6.32 13.72
CA ALA A 285 2.05 6.25 14.41
C ALA A 285 2.24 6.00 15.91
N ILE A 286 1.38 6.62 16.70
CA ILE A 286 1.28 6.42 18.13
C ILE A 286 -0.15 6.01 18.45
N SER A 287 -0.34 4.88 19.07
CA SER A 287 -1.65 4.37 19.47
C SER A 287 -1.61 3.86 20.90
N GLY A 288 -2.73 3.94 21.61
CA GLY A 288 -2.86 3.47 22.96
C GLY A 288 -4.19 3.88 23.59
N GLY A 289 -4.33 3.62 24.86
CA GLY A 289 -5.53 4.03 25.58
C GLY A 289 -5.83 3.17 26.80
N ASN A 290 -6.97 3.45 27.36
CA ASN A 290 -7.56 2.66 28.44
C ASN A 290 -9.02 2.37 28.13
N ALA A 291 -9.76 1.75 29.05
CA ALA A 291 -11.18 1.42 28.84
C ALA A 291 -12.05 2.63 28.49
N LYS A 292 -11.66 3.85 28.88
CA LYS A 292 -12.45 5.08 28.65
C LYS A 292 -11.99 5.90 27.46
N VAL A 293 -10.70 5.90 27.14
CA VAL A 293 -10.15 6.72 26.07
C VAL A 293 -9.18 5.89 25.25
N LYS A 294 -9.40 5.82 23.95
CA LYS A 294 -8.51 5.16 22.97
C LYS A 294 -8.11 6.20 21.94
N TYR A 295 -6.86 6.17 21.51
CA TYR A 295 -6.35 7.11 20.52
C TYR A 295 -5.38 6.46 19.55
N LEU A 296 -5.39 6.98 18.32
CA LEU A 296 -4.38 6.73 17.30
C LEU A 296 -4.07 8.05 16.61
N ILE A 297 -2.81 8.42 16.58
CA ILE A 297 -2.30 9.59 15.85
C ILE A 297 -1.21 9.09 14.92
N SER A 298 -1.30 9.44 13.63
CA SER A 298 -0.27 9.09 12.65
C SER A 298 0.08 10.26 11.76
N GLY A 299 1.35 10.29 11.33
CA GLY A 299 1.85 11.16 10.27
C GLY A 299 2.52 10.32 9.20
N ASN A 300 2.39 10.72 7.93
CA ASN A 300 3.00 10.01 6.81
C ASN A 300 3.53 10.98 5.74
N VAL A 301 4.57 10.53 5.05
CA VAL A 301 5.18 11.21 3.92
C VAL A 301 5.45 10.18 2.84
N LEU A 302 4.89 10.40 1.66
CA LEU A 302 5.19 9.65 0.45
C LEU A 302 5.85 10.61 -0.55
N ASP A 303 7.04 10.27 -1.01
CA ASP A 303 7.75 10.95 -2.10
C ASP A 303 8.04 9.93 -3.19
N GLN A 304 7.47 10.14 -4.37
CA GLN A 304 7.56 9.22 -5.49
C GLN A 304 8.02 9.95 -6.75
N GLU A 305 9.19 9.58 -7.22
CA GLU A 305 9.69 10.01 -8.53
C GLU A 305 9.23 9.07 -9.63
N ALA A 306 8.86 9.64 -10.79
CA ALA A 306 8.59 8.87 -11.98
C ALA A 306 9.86 8.31 -12.61
N VAL A 307 9.70 7.28 -13.44
CA VAL A 307 10.75 6.82 -14.36
C VAL A 307 11.00 7.81 -15.50
N THR A 308 10.08 8.74 -15.75
CA THR A 308 10.28 9.90 -16.65
C THR A 308 10.79 11.08 -15.85
N ILE A 309 11.74 11.83 -16.43
CA ILE A 309 12.20 13.07 -15.80
C ILE A 309 11.05 14.06 -15.64
N MET A 310 11.22 15.04 -14.72
CA MET A 310 10.27 16.14 -14.48
C MET A 310 8.84 15.68 -14.08
N SER A 311 8.74 14.51 -13.50
CA SER A 311 7.46 14.01 -12.97
C SER A 311 7.65 13.40 -11.60
N ASP A 312 6.86 13.86 -10.63
CA ASP A 312 6.90 13.40 -9.24
C ASP A 312 5.53 13.54 -8.57
N TYR A 313 5.38 12.85 -7.45
CA TYR A 313 4.19 12.92 -6.61
C TYR A 313 4.59 12.88 -5.14
N LYS A 314 4.12 13.87 -4.37
CA LYS A 314 4.35 13.96 -2.93
C LYS A 314 3.03 14.02 -2.19
N ARG A 315 2.94 13.24 -1.13
CA ARG A 315 1.79 13.25 -0.22
C ARG A 315 2.28 13.39 1.21
N TYR A 316 1.74 14.38 1.90
CA TYR A 316 1.89 14.56 3.34
C TYR A 316 0.54 14.31 3.99
N GLY A 317 0.48 13.51 5.03
CA GLY A 317 -0.77 13.20 5.72
C GLY A 317 -0.62 13.21 7.22
N ILE A 318 -1.67 13.67 7.90
CA ILE A 318 -1.82 13.58 9.35
C ILE A 318 -3.20 13.00 9.62
N ARG A 319 -3.27 12.06 10.55
CA ARG A 319 -4.49 11.44 11.00
C ARG A 319 -4.52 11.39 12.53
N ALA A 320 -5.70 11.66 13.09
CA ALA A 320 -5.97 11.48 14.50
C ALA A 320 -7.36 10.89 14.70
N ASN A 321 -7.43 9.76 15.39
CA ASN A 321 -8.65 9.09 15.81
C ASN A 321 -8.65 9.02 17.34
N ILE A 322 -9.68 9.56 17.98
CA ILE A 322 -9.84 9.56 19.42
C ILE A 322 -11.28 9.12 19.73
N ASP A 323 -11.41 8.06 20.50
CA ASP A 323 -12.69 7.54 20.97
C ASP A 323 -12.73 7.66 22.50
N SER A 324 -13.76 8.27 23.04
CA SER A 324 -13.92 8.48 24.48
C SER A 324 -15.30 8.00 24.96
N GLU A 325 -15.32 7.02 25.84
CA GLU A 325 -16.51 6.62 26.58
C GLU A 325 -16.72 7.56 27.76
N VAL A 326 -17.53 8.59 27.55
CA VAL A 326 -17.83 9.61 28.57
C VAL A 326 -18.77 9.04 29.63
N LYS A 327 -19.71 8.21 29.22
CA LYS A 327 -20.66 7.46 30.04
C LYS A 327 -20.89 6.08 29.38
N PRO A 328 -21.37 5.07 30.11
CA PRO A 328 -21.69 3.75 29.52
C PRO A 328 -22.67 3.80 28.35
N TRP A 329 -23.45 4.86 28.26
CA TRP A 329 -24.42 5.11 27.20
C TRP A 329 -23.98 6.20 26.21
N LEU A 330 -22.80 6.83 26.40
CA LEU A 330 -22.32 7.95 25.58
C LEU A 330 -20.84 7.77 25.21
N THR A 331 -20.60 7.50 23.94
CA THR A 331 -19.27 7.51 23.34
C THR A 331 -19.12 8.72 22.40
N ILE A 332 -18.05 9.46 22.54
CA ILE A 332 -17.69 10.57 21.66
C ILE A 332 -16.48 10.17 20.85
N SER A 333 -16.59 10.22 19.53
CA SER A 333 -15.51 9.93 18.60
C SER A 333 -15.13 11.18 17.81
N ALA A 334 -13.84 11.50 17.78
CA ALA A 334 -13.28 12.53 16.93
C ALA A 334 -12.31 11.88 15.93
N LYS A 335 -12.55 12.10 14.63
CA LYS A 335 -11.73 11.57 13.54
C LYS A 335 -11.28 12.72 12.65
N LEU A 336 -9.98 12.96 12.59
CA LEU A 336 -9.36 13.95 11.74
C LEU A 336 -8.51 13.24 10.70
N ASN A 337 -8.64 13.65 9.45
CA ASN A 337 -7.72 13.29 8.38
C ASN A 337 -7.44 14.55 7.55
N ALA A 338 -6.16 14.93 7.48
CA ALA A 338 -5.71 16.05 6.66
C ALA A 338 -4.56 15.59 5.78
N SER A 339 -4.58 15.97 4.52
CA SER A 339 -3.52 15.63 3.57
C SER A 339 -3.23 16.79 2.62
N SER A 340 -1.97 16.89 2.22
CA SER A 340 -1.51 17.78 1.16
C SER A 340 -0.88 16.94 0.06
N LEU A 341 -1.33 17.16 -1.17
CA LEU A 341 -0.93 16.42 -2.35
C LEU A 341 -0.26 17.38 -3.33
N HIS A 342 0.95 17.06 -3.71
CA HIS A 342 1.68 17.78 -4.75
C HIS A 342 1.98 16.82 -5.88
N LYS A 343 1.49 17.14 -7.06
CA LYS A 343 1.73 16.36 -8.27
C LYS A 343 2.36 17.29 -9.29
N HIS A 344 3.59 17.00 -9.63
CA HIS A 344 4.27 17.61 -10.73
C HIS A 344 4.25 16.63 -11.91
N ASN A 345 3.70 17.08 -13.02
CA ASN A 345 3.59 16.29 -14.22
C ASN A 345 3.70 17.23 -15.41
N GLU A 346 4.89 17.45 -15.85
CA GLU A 346 5.19 18.24 -17.04
C GLU A 346 4.73 17.48 -18.28
N GLY A 347 3.48 17.74 -18.67
CA GLY A 347 2.91 17.44 -19.98
C GLY A 347 2.97 16.02 -20.49
N GLY A 348 3.45 15.08 -19.65
CA GLY A 348 3.76 13.71 -20.00
C GLY A 348 4.61 13.67 -21.27
N ALA A 349 5.87 13.26 -21.18
CA ALA A 349 6.63 12.95 -22.38
C ALA A 349 5.73 12.12 -23.29
N ASN A 350 5.26 12.72 -24.38
CA ASN A 350 4.44 11.99 -25.31
C ASN A 350 5.37 10.99 -26.00
N TRP A 351 5.35 9.76 -25.51
CA TRP A 351 6.22 8.68 -25.98
C TRP A 351 6.16 8.54 -27.51
N LEU A 352 5.02 8.82 -28.10
CA LEU A 352 4.86 8.80 -29.57
C LEU A 352 5.77 9.87 -30.23
N HIS A 353 5.86 11.05 -29.63
CA HIS A 353 6.75 12.09 -30.17
C HIS A 353 8.21 11.73 -29.95
N VAL A 354 8.58 11.25 -28.76
CA VAL A 354 9.95 10.87 -28.44
C VAL A 354 10.46 9.76 -29.37
N THR A 355 9.62 8.79 -29.70
CA THR A 355 9.99 7.69 -30.62
C THR A 355 10.09 8.15 -32.09
N ASN A 356 9.53 9.31 -32.43
CA ASN A 356 9.57 9.88 -33.78
C ASN A 356 10.74 10.84 -33.98
N PHE A 357 11.42 11.29 -32.92
CA PHE A 357 12.61 12.12 -33.08
C PHE A 357 13.75 11.35 -33.72
N SER A 358 14.41 12.01 -34.69
CA SER A 358 15.59 11.42 -35.32
C SER A 358 16.73 11.28 -34.30
N PRO A 359 17.33 10.07 -34.17
CA PRO A 359 18.47 9.87 -33.30
C PRO A 359 19.75 10.57 -33.79
N THR A 360 19.74 11.10 -35.02
CA THR A 360 20.84 11.89 -35.60
C THR A 360 20.70 13.40 -35.35
N MET A 361 19.59 13.83 -34.77
CA MET A 361 19.37 15.24 -34.43
C MET A 361 20.13 15.60 -33.15
N GLU A 362 20.86 16.72 -33.15
CA GLU A 362 21.54 17.20 -31.98
C GLU A 362 20.56 17.88 -31.00
N LEU A 363 20.82 17.74 -29.71
CA LEU A 363 19.97 18.34 -28.66
C LEU A 363 19.97 19.86 -28.71
N LYS A 364 21.11 20.45 -29.03
CA LYS A 364 21.31 21.88 -29.15
C LYS A 364 22.05 22.19 -30.44
N ASP A 365 21.70 23.31 -31.03
CA ASP A 365 22.50 23.89 -32.11
C ASP A 365 23.89 24.23 -31.57
N PRO A 366 24.97 23.74 -32.20
CA PRO A 366 26.33 23.92 -31.72
C PRO A 366 26.81 25.39 -31.81
N GLU A 367 26.24 26.20 -32.70
CA GLU A 367 26.64 27.58 -32.89
C GLU A 367 25.89 28.52 -31.96
N THR A 368 24.60 28.31 -31.78
CA THR A 368 23.72 29.22 -31.03
C THR A 368 23.49 28.75 -29.59
N GLY A 369 23.74 27.47 -29.29
CA GLY A 369 23.45 26.87 -27.99
C GLY A 369 21.95 26.73 -27.68
N VAL A 370 21.09 27.05 -28.62
CA VAL A 370 19.63 26.93 -28.50
C VAL A 370 19.22 25.47 -28.69
N TYR A 371 18.22 25.01 -27.95
CA TYR A 371 17.67 23.69 -28.15
C TYR A 371 17.05 23.56 -29.54
N ASN A 372 17.40 22.47 -30.23
CA ASN A 372 16.82 22.19 -31.52
C ASN A 372 15.35 21.86 -31.33
N THR A 373 14.51 22.46 -32.16
CA THR A 373 13.09 22.13 -32.26
C THR A 373 12.86 21.12 -33.35
N ASP A 374 11.80 20.32 -33.24
CA ASP A 374 11.40 19.37 -34.26
C ASP A 374 11.26 20.10 -35.62
N PRO A 375 12.08 19.73 -36.63
CA PRO A 375 12.04 20.41 -37.94
C PRO A 375 10.71 20.17 -38.66
N TYR A 376 9.90 19.24 -38.22
CA TYR A 376 8.60 18.94 -38.84
C TYR A 376 7.41 19.53 -38.09
N ASN A 377 7.66 20.30 -37.02
CA ASN A 377 6.62 20.97 -36.22
C ASN A 377 5.51 20.02 -35.70
N MET A 378 5.86 18.75 -35.52
CA MET A 378 4.91 17.72 -35.08
C MET A 378 4.63 17.77 -33.57
N VAL A 379 5.43 18.54 -32.85
CA VAL A 379 5.23 18.83 -31.44
C VAL A 379 4.98 20.32 -31.32
N GLY A 380 3.77 20.71 -31.04
CA GLY A 380 3.44 22.11 -30.76
C GLY A 380 4.38 22.63 -29.66
N SER A 381 5.03 23.71 -29.92
CA SER A 381 5.92 24.49 -29.01
C SER A 381 5.20 24.91 -27.73
#